data_b77fde617bde56bbbee5f0c34c49970b
#
_entry.id   b77fde617bde56bbbee5f0c34c49970b
#
_cell.length_a   1.000
_cell.length_b   1.000
_cell.length_c   1.000
_cell.angle_alpha   90.00
_cell.angle_beta   90.00
_cell.angle_gamma   90.00
#
_symmetry.space_group_name_H-M   'P 1'
#
loop_
_entity.id
_entity.type
_entity.pdbx_description
1 polymer ?
#
loop_
_entity_poly.entity_id
_entity_poly.type
_entity_poly.pdbx_seq_one_letter_code
_entity_poly.pdbx_strand_id
1 'polypeptide(L)'
;MTRFLAAIATLGLAACAAVPRDTPSFTAPSADWRAVATASDRGRLRDWRTAFTKALEQARKAGHSADIAREGRLLEPDAALGPVPIANGAYKCRVIKVGAKGPGLLDYIAYPAFDCRIAQQGRLQSLTKLTGSQRQVGLLFAADPRRQVFLGTLVLGDELRAMQYGRDPDRDLAGWVERVGPARWRLILPYPRYESTIDVVELIPA
;
A
#
# COMPACT_ATOMS: atom_id res chain seq x y z
N MET A 1 13.49 55.49 -46.42
CA MET A 1 13.70 54.07 -46.23
C MET A 1 13.55 53.72 -44.74
N THR A 2 12.35 53.35 -44.31
CA THR A 2 11.99 53.15 -42.90
C THR A 2 11.88 51.64 -42.65
N ARG A 3 12.77 51.07 -41.82
CA ARG A 3 12.77 49.66 -41.47
C ARG A 3 11.87 49.44 -40.24
N PHE A 4 10.81 48.71 -40.38
CA PHE A 4 9.99 48.18 -39.27
C PHE A 4 10.64 46.91 -38.69
N LEU A 5 10.97 46.98 -37.42
CA LEU A 5 11.35 45.78 -36.63
C LEU A 5 10.07 45.21 -36.04
N ALA A 6 9.74 43.95 -36.41
CA ALA A 6 8.68 43.22 -35.80
C ALA A 6 9.23 42.45 -34.57
N ALA A 7 8.71 42.78 -33.41
CA ALA A 7 9.00 42.03 -32.17
C ALA A 7 8.08 40.81 -32.07
N ILE A 8 8.67 39.62 -32.07
CA ILE A 8 7.97 38.37 -31.84
C ILE A 8 7.90 38.11 -30.32
N ALA A 9 6.72 38.23 -29.75
CA ALA A 9 6.47 37.88 -28.36
C ALA A 9 6.23 36.35 -28.26
N THR A 10 7.17 35.62 -27.67
CA THR A 10 7.01 34.19 -27.33
C THR A 10 6.17 34.07 -26.09
N LEU A 11 4.91 33.63 -26.22
CA LEU A 11 4.09 33.18 -25.09
C LEU A 11 4.65 31.84 -24.57
N GLY A 12 5.29 31.87 -23.39
CA GLY A 12 5.65 30.69 -22.66
C GLY A 12 4.40 30.01 -22.08
N LEU A 13 4.01 28.83 -22.58
CA LEU A 13 3.02 27.98 -21.92
C LEU A 13 3.62 27.46 -20.61
N ALA A 14 3.17 27.98 -19.49
CA ALA A 14 3.40 27.39 -18.19
C ALA A 14 2.63 26.06 -18.12
N ALA A 15 3.33 24.94 -18.28
CA ALA A 15 2.79 23.62 -18.01
C ALA A 15 2.48 23.52 -16.51
N CYS A 16 1.21 23.64 -16.14
CA CYS A 16 0.76 23.26 -14.80
C CYS A 16 1.03 21.75 -14.61
N ALA A 17 2.10 21.42 -13.90
CA ALA A 17 2.35 20.04 -13.47
C ALA A 17 1.16 19.63 -12.58
N ALA A 18 0.35 18.72 -13.07
CA ALA A 18 -0.75 18.14 -12.30
C ALA A 18 -0.14 17.44 -11.07
N VAL A 19 -0.46 17.93 -9.87
CA VAL A 19 -0.07 17.28 -8.62
C VAL A 19 -0.70 15.90 -8.61
N PRO A 20 0.07 14.82 -8.42
CA PRO A 20 -0.49 13.46 -8.34
C PRO A 20 -1.57 13.40 -7.26
N ARG A 21 -2.73 12.82 -7.60
CA ARG A 21 -3.94 12.84 -6.77
C ARG A 21 -3.82 12.15 -5.42
N ASP A 22 -2.86 11.31 -5.18
CA ASP A 22 -2.76 10.48 -3.97
C ASP A 22 -1.35 10.58 -3.35
N THR A 23 -0.80 11.78 -3.20
CA THR A 23 0.46 11.96 -2.49
C THR A 23 0.20 11.86 -0.99
N PRO A 24 1.03 11.11 -0.21
CA PRO A 24 0.93 11.11 1.23
C PRO A 24 0.90 12.53 1.77
N SER A 25 -0.08 12.84 2.61
CA SER A 25 -0.28 14.20 3.13
C SER A 25 0.61 14.53 4.33
N PHE A 26 1.52 13.60 4.72
CA PHE A 26 2.43 13.83 5.84
C PHE A 26 3.88 13.55 5.48
N THR A 27 4.76 14.30 6.11
CA THR A 27 6.20 14.02 6.18
C THR A 27 6.47 13.30 7.50
N ALA A 28 7.11 12.13 7.45
CA ALA A 28 7.47 11.44 8.67
C ALA A 28 8.51 12.26 9.47
N PRO A 29 8.29 12.51 10.76
CA PRO A 29 9.23 13.25 11.60
C PRO A 29 10.54 12.47 11.82
N SER A 30 10.55 11.17 11.58
CA SER A 30 11.67 10.25 11.75
C SER A 30 11.68 9.21 10.64
N ALA A 31 12.87 8.68 10.31
CA ALA A 31 13.02 7.48 9.49
C ALA A 31 12.86 6.18 10.30
N ASP A 32 12.80 6.26 11.62
CA ASP A 32 12.45 5.14 12.48
C ASP A 32 10.92 5.01 12.60
N TRP A 33 10.37 3.95 12.02
CA TRP A 33 8.95 3.68 12.05
C TRP A 33 8.38 3.56 13.48
N ARG A 34 9.21 3.13 14.46
CA ARG A 34 8.77 2.98 15.86
C ARG A 34 8.43 4.31 16.50
N ALA A 35 9.14 5.37 16.10
CA ALA A 35 8.87 6.73 16.55
C ALA A 35 7.64 7.36 15.88
N VAL A 36 7.24 6.83 14.70
CA VAL A 36 6.10 7.35 13.91
C VAL A 36 4.82 6.58 14.17
N ALA A 37 4.91 5.24 14.30
CA ALA A 37 3.75 4.36 14.45
C ALA A 37 2.93 4.67 15.70
N THR A 38 1.61 4.67 15.57
CA THR A 38 0.69 4.75 16.72
C THR A 38 0.84 3.52 17.62
N ALA A 39 0.39 3.59 18.86
CA ALA A 39 0.42 2.44 19.77
C ALA A 39 -0.40 1.27 19.23
N SER A 40 -1.57 1.56 18.65
CA SER A 40 -2.43 0.57 17.99
C SER A 40 -1.70 -0.13 16.84
N ASP A 41 -1.03 0.64 15.99
CA ASP A 41 -0.32 0.10 14.83
C ASP A 41 0.90 -0.73 15.19
N ARG A 42 1.63 -0.33 16.23
CA ARG A 42 2.70 -1.19 16.78
C ARG A 42 2.14 -2.54 17.26
N GLY A 43 0.93 -2.56 17.83
CA GLY A 43 0.20 -3.78 18.18
C GLY A 43 -0.12 -4.62 16.95
N ARG A 44 -0.76 -4.02 15.94
CA ARG A 44 -1.10 -4.69 14.67
C ARG A 44 0.14 -5.29 13.99
N LEU A 45 1.23 -4.53 13.92
CA LEU A 45 2.50 -5.00 13.34
C LEU A 45 3.11 -6.16 14.12
N ARG A 46 3.05 -6.16 15.45
CA ARG A 46 3.53 -7.27 16.28
C ARG A 46 2.68 -8.53 16.07
N ASP A 47 1.38 -8.38 15.99
CA ASP A 47 0.43 -9.48 15.97
C ASP A 47 0.08 -9.96 14.54
N TRP A 48 0.82 -9.48 13.52
CA TRP A 48 0.55 -9.74 12.10
C TRP A 48 0.47 -11.24 11.75
N ARG A 49 1.36 -12.06 12.33
CA ARG A 49 1.40 -13.49 12.04
C ARG A 49 0.18 -14.22 12.59
N THR A 50 -0.29 -13.82 13.77
CA THR A 50 -1.54 -14.32 14.37
C THR A 50 -2.73 -13.95 13.49
N ALA A 51 -2.81 -12.70 13.01
CA ALA A 51 -3.85 -12.26 12.08
C ALA A 51 -3.83 -13.09 10.80
N PHE A 52 -2.63 -13.32 10.24
CA PHE A 52 -2.44 -14.05 8.99
C PHE A 52 -2.91 -15.51 9.11
N THR A 53 -2.44 -16.22 10.13
CA THR A 53 -2.79 -17.64 10.34
C THR A 53 -4.27 -17.81 10.65
N LYS A 54 -4.85 -16.94 11.50
CA LYS A 54 -6.29 -16.93 11.82
C LYS A 54 -7.14 -16.71 10.56
N ALA A 55 -6.79 -15.72 9.73
CA ALA A 55 -7.52 -15.44 8.49
C ALA A 55 -7.50 -16.63 7.52
N LEU A 56 -6.33 -17.24 7.33
CA LEU A 56 -6.20 -18.43 6.48
C LEU A 56 -7.01 -19.62 7.00
N GLU A 57 -6.99 -19.84 8.30
CA GLU A 57 -7.79 -20.93 8.92
C GLU A 57 -9.28 -20.69 8.68
N GLN A 58 -9.77 -19.48 8.89
CA GLN A 58 -11.16 -19.11 8.67
C GLN A 58 -11.56 -19.31 7.19
N ALA A 59 -10.76 -18.82 6.24
CA ALA A 59 -11.05 -18.98 4.82
C ALA A 59 -10.99 -20.45 4.37
N ARG A 60 -10.08 -21.28 4.92
CA ARG A 60 -10.08 -22.72 4.65
C ARG A 60 -11.33 -23.42 5.16
N LYS A 61 -11.81 -23.08 6.38
CA LYS A 61 -13.06 -23.60 6.93
C LYS A 61 -14.27 -23.20 6.09
N ALA A 62 -14.23 -22.06 5.45
CA ALA A 62 -15.25 -21.58 4.51
C ALA A 62 -15.14 -22.17 3.09
N GLY A 63 -14.20 -23.10 2.85
CA GLY A 63 -14.09 -23.83 1.58
C GLY A 63 -13.08 -23.24 0.57
N HIS A 64 -12.32 -22.20 0.94
CA HIS A 64 -11.39 -21.49 0.04
C HIS A 64 -9.96 -22.06 -0.01
N SER A 65 -9.78 -23.35 0.33
CA SER A 65 -8.45 -23.99 0.32
C SER A 65 -7.77 -23.94 -1.05
N ALA A 66 -8.54 -24.19 -2.13
CA ALA A 66 -8.02 -24.15 -3.50
C ALA A 66 -7.65 -22.72 -3.93
N ASP A 67 -8.43 -21.72 -3.52
CA ASP A 67 -8.15 -20.31 -3.79
C ASP A 67 -6.83 -19.88 -3.11
N ILE A 68 -6.67 -20.22 -1.84
CA ILE A 68 -5.45 -19.95 -1.08
C ILE A 68 -4.23 -20.62 -1.73
N ALA A 69 -4.38 -21.89 -2.15
CA ALA A 69 -3.28 -22.62 -2.80
C ALA A 69 -2.83 -21.97 -4.12
N ARG A 70 -3.76 -21.43 -4.92
CA ARG A 70 -3.43 -20.70 -6.17
C ARG A 70 -2.62 -19.42 -5.93
N GLU A 71 -2.77 -18.77 -4.80
CA GLU A 71 -1.99 -17.58 -4.44
C GLU A 71 -0.53 -17.91 -4.09
N GLY A 72 -0.24 -19.14 -3.71
CA GLY A 72 1.11 -19.61 -3.38
C GLY A 72 1.76 -18.72 -2.31
N ARG A 73 2.98 -18.29 -2.58
CA ARG A 73 3.79 -17.52 -1.63
C ARG A 73 3.16 -16.20 -1.14
N LEU A 74 2.17 -15.66 -1.85
CA LEU A 74 1.44 -14.49 -1.35
C LEU A 74 0.69 -14.78 -0.06
N LEU A 75 0.14 -15.99 0.08
CA LEU A 75 -0.62 -16.41 1.24
C LEU A 75 0.10 -17.44 2.13
N GLU A 76 1.43 -17.52 2.04
CA GLU A 76 2.29 -18.26 2.97
C GLU A 76 2.86 -17.29 4.01
N PRO A 77 2.61 -17.43 5.32
CA PRO A 77 3.05 -16.46 6.33
C PRO A 77 4.55 -16.18 6.29
N ASP A 78 5.38 -17.20 6.19
CA ASP A 78 6.83 -17.10 6.32
C ASP A 78 7.57 -17.06 4.94
N ALA A 79 6.91 -16.55 3.90
CA ALA A 79 7.44 -16.52 2.54
C ALA A 79 8.47 -15.42 2.25
N ALA A 80 8.77 -14.54 3.22
CA ALA A 80 9.66 -13.40 3.04
C ALA A 80 11.06 -13.82 2.56
N LEU A 81 11.50 -13.24 1.45
CA LEU A 81 12.85 -13.38 0.89
C LEU A 81 13.66 -12.12 1.20
N GLY A 82 14.89 -12.27 1.63
CA GLY A 82 15.83 -11.15 1.73
C GLY A 82 16.65 -10.96 0.44
N PRO A 83 17.22 -9.79 0.21
CA PRO A 83 16.80 -8.49 0.71
C PRO A 83 15.47 -8.02 0.10
N VAL A 84 14.85 -7.00 0.72
CA VAL A 84 13.51 -6.54 0.34
C VAL A 84 13.43 -5.35 -0.64
N PRO A 85 14.53 -4.71 -1.11
CA PRO A 85 14.41 -3.45 -1.82
C PRO A 85 13.35 -3.54 -2.93
N ILE A 86 12.45 -2.56 -2.92
CA ILE A 86 11.46 -2.36 -3.95
C ILE A 86 11.87 -1.11 -4.74
N ALA A 87 11.95 -1.21 -6.06
CA ALA A 87 12.36 -0.09 -6.90
C ALA A 87 11.26 0.98 -7.00
N ASN A 88 11.64 2.24 -7.18
CA ASN A 88 10.69 3.27 -7.58
C ASN A 88 10.16 2.97 -8.99
N GLY A 89 8.87 3.18 -9.20
CA GLY A 89 8.25 2.91 -10.50
C GLY A 89 6.75 2.69 -10.42
N ALA A 90 6.17 2.36 -11.58
CA ALA A 90 4.79 1.92 -11.71
C ALA A 90 4.69 0.43 -11.37
N TYR A 91 3.58 0.06 -10.75
CA TYR A 91 3.28 -1.32 -10.35
C TYR A 91 1.83 -1.67 -10.70
N LYS A 92 1.59 -2.92 -11.03
CA LYS A 92 0.27 -3.53 -10.91
C LYS A 92 0.14 -4.11 -9.51
N CYS A 93 -0.97 -3.79 -8.83
CA CYS A 93 -1.21 -4.26 -7.47
C CYS A 93 -2.60 -4.90 -7.35
N ARG A 94 -2.66 -6.05 -6.71
CA ARG A 94 -3.88 -6.82 -6.53
C ARG A 94 -4.15 -7.02 -5.05
N VAL A 95 -5.36 -6.69 -4.62
CA VAL A 95 -5.76 -6.84 -3.21
C VAL A 95 -6.44 -8.19 -3.02
N ILE A 96 -6.01 -8.94 -2.01
CA ILE A 96 -6.62 -10.17 -1.55
C ILE A 96 -7.06 -9.96 -0.11
N LYS A 97 -8.37 -10.06 0.16
CA LYS A 97 -8.94 -9.96 1.50
C LYS A 97 -9.22 -11.35 2.03
N VAL A 98 -8.79 -11.64 3.26
CA VAL A 98 -8.91 -12.97 3.86
C VAL A 98 -9.42 -12.88 5.29
N GLY A 99 -10.39 -13.75 5.62
CA GLY A 99 -11.03 -13.85 6.93
C GLY A 99 -12.04 -12.74 7.19
N ALA A 100 -13.32 -13.04 7.02
CA ALA A 100 -14.43 -12.11 7.27
C ALA A 100 -14.46 -11.61 8.72
N LYS A 101 -14.71 -10.31 8.91
CA LYS A 101 -14.88 -9.71 10.25
C LYS A 101 -16.28 -9.83 10.82
N GLY A 102 -17.24 -10.25 10.02
CA GLY A 102 -18.62 -10.33 10.47
C GLY A 102 -19.55 -11.04 9.49
N PRO A 103 -20.80 -11.28 9.89
CA PRO A 103 -21.78 -11.94 9.04
C PRO A 103 -22.01 -11.19 7.72
N GLY A 104 -22.18 -11.93 6.63
CA GLY A 104 -22.42 -11.36 5.29
C GLY A 104 -21.17 -10.86 4.57
N LEU A 105 -20.00 -10.88 5.20
CA LEU A 105 -18.73 -10.58 4.56
C LEU A 105 -18.08 -11.86 4.01
N LEU A 106 -17.22 -11.71 3.00
CA LEU A 106 -16.56 -12.84 2.34
C LEU A 106 -15.29 -13.24 3.10
N ASP A 107 -15.13 -14.55 3.31
CA ASP A 107 -13.93 -15.12 3.93
C ASP A 107 -12.70 -15.09 3.02
N TYR A 108 -12.91 -14.96 1.73
CA TYR A 108 -11.87 -14.79 0.73
C TYR A 108 -12.41 -14.01 -0.47
N ILE A 109 -11.66 -13.02 -0.92
CA ILE A 109 -11.87 -12.35 -2.19
C ILE A 109 -10.54 -11.82 -2.74
N ALA A 110 -10.27 -12.11 -4.02
CA ALA A 110 -9.15 -11.55 -4.77
C ALA A 110 -9.70 -10.60 -5.85
N TYR A 111 -9.28 -9.34 -5.77
CA TYR A 111 -9.68 -8.33 -6.74
C TYR A 111 -8.81 -8.37 -8.00
N PRO A 112 -9.27 -7.81 -9.14
CA PRO A 112 -8.42 -7.58 -10.31
C PRO A 112 -7.26 -6.63 -9.96
N ALA A 113 -6.27 -6.56 -10.85
CA ALA A 113 -5.14 -5.67 -10.67
C ALA A 113 -5.54 -4.20 -10.83
N PHE A 114 -4.98 -3.38 -9.95
CA PHE A 114 -5.08 -1.92 -9.93
C PHE A 114 -3.72 -1.31 -10.28
N ASP A 115 -3.69 0.00 -10.50
CA ASP A 115 -2.46 0.74 -10.68
C ASP A 115 -1.92 1.21 -9.33
N CYS A 116 -0.62 1.00 -9.12
CA CYS A 116 0.10 1.43 -7.93
C CYS A 116 1.40 2.13 -8.33
N ARG A 117 1.96 2.90 -7.41
CA ARG A 117 3.24 3.57 -7.58
C ARG A 117 4.08 3.45 -6.32
N ILE A 118 5.37 3.20 -6.52
CA ILE A 118 6.42 3.42 -5.51
C ILE A 118 7.21 4.64 -5.97
N ALA A 119 7.41 5.61 -5.08
CA ALA A 119 8.13 6.83 -5.40
C ALA A 119 9.02 7.27 -4.25
N GLN A 120 10.11 7.99 -4.56
CA GLN A 120 10.95 8.60 -3.53
C GLN A 120 10.20 9.76 -2.87
N GLN A 121 10.23 9.82 -1.55
CA GLN A 121 9.68 10.90 -0.75
C GLN A 121 10.62 11.28 0.39
N GLY A 122 11.43 12.32 0.16
CA GLY A 122 12.51 12.67 1.07
C GLY A 122 13.49 11.51 1.24
N ARG A 123 13.70 11.07 2.48
CA ARG A 123 14.57 9.93 2.81
C ARG A 123 13.86 8.58 2.77
N LEU A 124 12.55 8.56 2.55
CA LEU A 124 11.72 7.37 2.51
C LEU A 124 11.18 7.13 1.11
N GLN A 125 10.53 6.01 0.90
CA GLN A 125 9.69 5.75 -0.25
C GLN A 125 8.22 5.88 0.14
N SER A 126 7.36 6.22 -0.82
CA SER A 126 5.91 6.13 -0.69
C SER A 126 5.37 4.97 -1.51
N LEU A 127 4.30 4.35 -1.03
CA LEU A 127 3.45 3.43 -1.76
C LEU A 127 2.07 4.05 -1.89
N THR A 128 1.57 4.13 -3.13
CA THR A 128 0.26 4.69 -3.44
C THR A 128 -0.48 3.77 -4.39
N LYS A 129 -1.66 3.30 -3.97
CA LYS A 129 -2.63 2.67 -4.88
C LYS A 129 -3.44 3.77 -5.56
N LEU A 130 -3.39 3.82 -6.90
CA LEU A 130 -3.89 4.94 -7.68
C LEU A 130 -5.35 4.79 -8.11
N THR A 131 -5.83 3.55 -8.24
CA THR A 131 -7.16 3.24 -8.76
C THR A 131 -7.97 2.38 -7.79
N GLY A 132 -9.31 2.37 -7.97
CA GLY A 132 -10.26 1.67 -7.12
C GLY A 132 -10.80 2.52 -5.96
N SER A 133 -11.83 2.02 -5.28
CA SER A 133 -12.57 2.74 -4.24
C SER A 133 -11.89 2.74 -2.86
N GLN A 134 -10.98 1.80 -2.62
CA GLN A 134 -10.16 1.73 -1.40
C GLN A 134 -8.69 1.81 -1.81
N ARG A 135 -8.05 2.95 -1.52
CA ARG A 135 -6.67 3.21 -1.97
C ARG A 135 -5.74 3.39 -0.77
N GLN A 136 -4.78 2.51 -0.64
CA GLN A 136 -3.73 2.58 0.37
C GLN A 136 -2.69 3.61 -0.06
N VAL A 137 -2.41 4.57 0.81
CA VAL A 137 -1.42 5.64 0.59
C VAL A 137 -0.56 5.79 1.84
N GLY A 138 0.75 5.67 1.72
CA GLY A 138 1.63 5.76 2.89
C GLY A 138 3.12 5.72 2.55
N LEU A 139 3.92 5.64 3.60
CA LEU A 139 5.38 5.63 3.55
C LEU A 139 5.93 4.25 3.92
N LEU A 140 7.08 3.92 3.31
CA LEU A 140 7.84 2.71 3.54
C LEU A 140 9.08 3.03 4.37
N PHE A 141 9.22 2.35 5.49
CA PHE A 141 10.31 2.49 6.44
C PHE A 141 11.16 1.23 6.46
N ALA A 142 12.46 1.35 6.52
CA ALA A 142 13.34 0.21 6.76
C ALA A 142 13.03 -0.40 8.16
N ALA A 143 12.98 -1.72 8.26
CA ALA A 143 12.76 -2.43 9.51
C ALA A 143 13.84 -3.48 9.78
N ASP A 144 14.01 -4.42 8.87
CA ASP A 144 15.03 -5.47 8.90
C ASP A 144 15.43 -5.88 7.45
N PRO A 145 16.42 -6.77 7.25
CA PRO A 145 16.85 -7.15 5.89
C PRO A 145 15.75 -7.81 5.02
N ARG A 146 14.68 -8.31 5.62
CA ARG A 146 13.58 -9.00 4.92
C ARG A 146 12.31 -8.19 4.80
N ARG A 147 12.19 -7.07 5.57
CA ARG A 147 10.92 -6.34 5.73
C ARG A 147 11.11 -4.84 5.77
N GLN A 148 10.14 -4.17 5.16
CA GLN A 148 9.89 -2.75 5.42
C GLN A 148 8.55 -2.62 6.14
N VAL A 149 8.37 -1.56 6.93
CA VAL A 149 7.08 -1.19 7.50
C VAL A 149 6.40 -0.17 6.60
N PHE A 150 5.13 -0.41 6.27
CA PHE A 150 4.23 0.55 5.68
C PHE A 150 3.42 1.22 6.80
N LEU A 151 3.44 2.55 6.85
CA LEU A 151 2.51 3.36 7.65
C LEU A 151 1.80 4.33 6.73
N GLY A 152 0.48 4.35 6.80
CA GLY A 152 -0.31 5.15 5.88
C GLY A 152 -1.77 5.23 6.25
N THR A 153 -2.59 5.61 5.29
CA THR A 153 -4.02 5.79 5.44
C THR A 153 -4.79 5.19 4.27
N LEU A 154 -6.06 4.95 4.50
CA LEU A 154 -7.00 4.51 3.47
C LEU A 154 -7.76 5.71 2.92
N VAL A 155 -7.64 5.93 1.61
CA VAL A 155 -8.44 6.89 0.84
C VAL A 155 -9.67 6.17 0.30
N LEU A 156 -10.85 6.72 0.48
CA LEU A 156 -12.12 6.08 0.13
C LEU A 156 -12.85 6.82 -0.99
N GLY A 157 -13.49 6.05 -1.87
CA GLY A 157 -14.40 6.56 -2.89
C GLY A 157 -13.77 7.63 -3.78
N ASP A 158 -14.39 8.79 -3.82
CA ASP A 158 -14.04 9.96 -4.62
C ASP A 158 -13.10 10.95 -3.91
N GLU A 159 -12.63 10.63 -2.71
CA GLU A 159 -11.64 11.46 -2.01
C GLU A 159 -10.42 11.71 -2.88
N LEU A 160 -9.99 12.97 -2.96
CA LEU A 160 -8.87 13.39 -3.83
C LEU A 160 -7.55 13.49 -3.07
N ARG A 161 -7.56 13.42 -1.73
CA ARG A 161 -6.38 13.59 -0.89
C ARG A 161 -6.36 12.58 0.23
N ALA A 162 -5.20 12.02 0.50
CA ALA A 162 -4.97 11.19 1.65
C ALA A 162 -4.99 12.03 2.93
N MET A 163 -5.61 11.51 3.98
CA MET A 163 -5.50 12.09 5.34
C MET A 163 -4.07 11.87 5.86
N GLN A 164 -3.68 12.72 6.81
CA GLN A 164 -2.44 12.50 7.52
C GLN A 164 -2.55 11.25 8.40
N TYR A 165 -1.57 10.36 8.33
CA TYR A 165 -1.46 9.21 9.21
C TYR A 165 -1.48 9.64 10.69
N GLY A 166 -2.17 8.89 11.54
CA GLY A 166 -2.37 9.17 12.96
C GLY A 166 -3.53 10.14 13.26
N ARG A 167 -4.27 10.60 12.24
CA ARG A 167 -5.43 11.50 12.39
C ARG A 167 -6.73 10.76 12.59
N ASP A 168 -6.89 9.64 11.93
CA ASP A 168 -8.11 8.84 11.95
C ASP A 168 -7.76 7.37 12.12
N PRO A 169 -7.92 6.82 13.34
CA PRO A 169 -7.61 5.43 13.63
C PRO A 169 -8.35 4.40 12.76
N ASP A 170 -9.52 4.76 12.24
CA ASP A 170 -10.29 3.89 11.34
C ASP A 170 -9.73 3.88 9.92
N ARG A 171 -8.96 4.90 9.55
CA ARG A 171 -8.27 5.01 8.26
C ARG A 171 -6.80 4.62 8.33
N ASP A 172 -6.20 4.66 9.52
CA ASP A 172 -4.78 4.33 9.70
C ASP A 172 -4.49 2.89 9.32
N LEU A 173 -3.45 2.73 8.53
CA LEU A 173 -2.96 1.45 8.04
C LEU A 173 -1.51 1.25 8.46
N ALA A 174 -1.22 0.06 8.99
CA ALA A 174 0.12 -0.41 9.23
C ALA A 174 0.30 -1.81 8.67
N GLY A 175 1.45 -2.08 8.05
CA GLY A 175 1.70 -3.37 7.44
C GLY A 175 3.18 -3.66 7.19
N TRP A 176 3.43 -4.90 6.79
CA TRP A 176 4.75 -5.39 6.42
C TRP A 176 4.88 -5.51 4.91
N VAL A 177 5.90 -4.92 4.33
CA VAL A 177 6.27 -5.13 2.93
C VAL A 177 7.38 -6.16 2.87
N GLU A 178 7.17 -7.20 2.08
CA GLU A 178 8.07 -8.34 1.91
C GLU A 178 8.27 -8.67 0.44
N ARG A 179 9.48 -9.07 0.05
CA ARG A 179 9.72 -9.69 -1.25
C ARG A 179 9.40 -11.17 -1.18
N VAL A 180 8.58 -11.68 -2.09
CA VAL A 180 8.14 -13.09 -2.14
C VAL A 180 8.49 -13.80 -3.45
N GLY A 181 9.14 -13.08 -4.37
CA GLY A 181 9.63 -13.60 -5.65
C GLY A 181 10.71 -12.71 -6.26
N PRO A 182 11.29 -13.07 -7.42
CA PRO A 182 12.32 -12.26 -8.08
C PRO A 182 11.89 -10.81 -8.35
N ALA A 183 10.67 -10.61 -8.83
CA ALA A 183 10.04 -9.31 -9.10
C ALA A 183 8.63 -9.25 -8.52
N ARG A 184 8.46 -9.76 -7.30
CA ARG A 184 7.14 -9.86 -6.66
C ARG A 184 7.25 -9.52 -5.20
N TRP A 185 6.47 -8.54 -4.76
CA TRP A 185 6.36 -8.11 -3.36
C TRP A 185 4.94 -8.25 -2.88
N ARG A 186 4.77 -8.23 -1.56
CA ARG A 186 3.46 -8.12 -0.92
C ARG A 186 3.51 -7.10 0.20
N LEU A 187 2.41 -6.36 0.38
CA LEU A 187 2.11 -5.61 1.59
C LEU A 187 1.06 -6.41 2.37
N ILE A 188 1.37 -6.76 3.60
CA ILE A 188 0.49 -7.45 4.54
C ILE A 188 -0.10 -6.42 5.49
N LEU A 189 -1.41 -6.21 5.48
CA LEU A 189 -2.13 -5.31 6.36
C LEU A 189 -2.94 -6.12 7.38
N PRO A 190 -2.43 -6.31 8.61
CA PRO A 190 -3.14 -7.05 9.65
C PRO A 190 -4.22 -6.17 10.28
N TYR A 191 -5.38 -6.78 10.53
CA TYR A 191 -6.53 -6.16 11.16
C TYR A 191 -6.92 -4.80 10.56
N PRO A 192 -7.10 -4.68 9.21
CA PRO A 192 -7.62 -3.46 8.63
C PRO A 192 -8.99 -3.15 9.24
N ARG A 193 -9.44 -1.90 9.23
CA ARG A 193 -10.71 -1.51 9.87
C ARG A 193 -11.92 -2.24 9.27
N TYR A 194 -11.92 -2.43 7.96
CA TYR A 194 -13.07 -2.92 7.22
C TYR A 194 -12.89 -4.36 6.72
N GLU A 195 -13.99 -5.10 6.66
CA GLU A 195 -14.26 -6.32 5.92
C GLU A 195 -13.47 -7.56 6.35
N SER A 196 -12.16 -7.51 6.43
CA SER A 196 -11.28 -8.67 6.55
C SER A 196 -10.39 -8.68 7.78
N THR A 197 -9.93 -9.83 8.19
CA THR A 197 -8.91 -10.00 9.25
C THR A 197 -7.53 -9.61 8.76
N ILE A 198 -7.26 -9.83 7.45
CA ILE A 198 -6.02 -9.44 6.79
C ILE A 198 -6.28 -9.04 5.34
N ASP A 199 -5.60 -7.98 4.88
CA ASP A 199 -5.47 -7.70 3.46
C ASP A 199 -4.03 -7.99 3.02
N VAL A 200 -3.87 -8.64 1.89
CA VAL A 200 -2.57 -8.83 1.23
C VAL A 200 -2.61 -8.10 -0.11
N VAL A 201 -1.71 -7.14 -0.29
CA VAL A 201 -1.57 -6.42 -1.56
C VAL A 201 -0.34 -6.94 -2.28
N GLU A 202 -0.56 -7.63 -3.39
CA GLU A 202 0.50 -8.03 -4.31
C GLU A 202 1.01 -6.82 -5.08
N LEU A 203 2.31 -6.75 -5.34
CA LEU A 203 2.97 -5.72 -6.12
C LEU A 203 3.89 -6.36 -7.16
N ILE A 204 3.64 -6.09 -8.44
CA ILE A 204 4.45 -6.55 -9.58
C ILE A 204 4.78 -5.31 -10.43
N PRO A 205 6.05 -5.09 -10.84
CA PRO A 205 6.40 -4.01 -11.78
C PRO A 205 5.50 -4.03 -13.02
N ALA A 206 5.04 -2.83 -13.46
CA ALA A 206 4.15 -2.66 -14.61
C ALA A 206 4.92 -2.69 -15.93
#